data_164dd57ac1b5f000d52552b2a194885f
#
_entry.id   164dd57ac1b5f000d52552b2a194885f
#
_cell.length_a   1.000
_cell.length_b   1.000
_cell.length_c   1.000
_cell.angle_alpha   90.00
_cell.angle_beta   90.00
_cell.angle_gamma   90.00
#
_symmetry.space_group_name_H-M   'P 1'
#
loop_
_entity.id
_entity.type
_entity.pdbx_description
1 polymer ?
#
loop_
_entity_poly.entity_id
_entity_poly.type
_entity_poly.pdbx_seq_one_letter_code
_entity_poly.pdbx_strand_id
1 'polypeptide(L)'
;MTTPPTSSSADPTPAPGDSPADLSHISPRDKAEILSQALPYIRRFHGKTIIIKYGGNAMTEPSLQQDFAEDVVLLKLVGLNPVVVHGGGPQIDTALSKLGKKGTFIQGMRVTDKETMDVVEWVLGGEVQQDIVGLINNAGGKAVGLTGFDGGMIRARKLKMKDKDNPEIEHDVGQVGDIVSIDPAVVKALQDD
;
A
#
# COMPACT_ATOMS: atom_id res chain seq x y z
N MET A 1 -3.81 -23.63 45.72
CA MET A 1 -2.87 -23.31 44.61
C MET A 1 -3.30 -24.12 43.40
N THR A 2 -4.08 -23.52 42.52
CA THR A 2 -4.57 -24.14 41.28
C THR A 2 -3.84 -23.46 40.13
N THR A 3 -3.06 -24.27 39.37
CA THR A 3 -2.36 -23.87 38.17
C THR A 3 -3.38 -23.55 37.05
N PRO A 4 -3.21 -22.45 36.28
CA PRO A 4 -4.05 -22.18 35.13
C PRO A 4 -3.70 -23.12 33.95
N PRO A 5 -4.66 -23.44 33.07
CA PRO A 5 -4.42 -24.29 31.92
C PRO A 5 -3.57 -23.57 30.88
N THR A 6 -2.56 -24.25 30.36
CA THR A 6 -1.77 -23.85 29.20
C THR A 6 -2.65 -23.80 27.96
N SER A 7 -2.84 -22.63 27.40
CA SER A 7 -3.48 -22.45 26.10
C SER A 7 -2.52 -22.94 24.98
N SER A 8 -2.87 -24.05 24.36
CA SER A 8 -2.27 -24.49 23.10
C SER A 8 -2.66 -23.47 22.02
N SER A 9 -1.68 -22.71 21.55
CA SER A 9 -1.82 -21.92 20.33
C SER A 9 -1.80 -22.90 19.14
N ALA A 10 -2.99 -23.23 18.64
CA ALA A 10 -3.11 -23.89 17.35
C ALA A 10 -2.69 -22.88 16.27
N ASP A 11 -1.71 -23.24 15.45
CA ASP A 11 -1.39 -22.50 14.23
C ASP A 11 -2.66 -22.35 13.37
N PRO A 12 -2.92 -21.17 12.77
CA PRO A 12 -4.07 -21.00 11.91
C PRO A 12 -3.93 -21.92 10.70
N THR A 13 -4.92 -22.78 10.51
CA THR A 13 -5.04 -23.64 9.31
C THR A 13 -5.19 -22.72 8.09
N PRO A 14 -4.36 -22.85 7.03
CA PRO A 14 -4.49 -22.06 5.82
C PRO A 14 -5.86 -22.29 5.18
N ALA A 15 -6.44 -21.22 4.64
CA ALA A 15 -7.74 -21.25 3.96
C ALA A 15 -7.67 -22.15 2.71
N PRO A 16 -8.76 -22.84 2.33
CA PRO A 16 -8.77 -23.68 1.15
C PRO A 16 -8.79 -22.81 -0.11
N GLY A 17 -7.65 -22.68 -0.78
CA GLY A 17 -7.48 -21.93 -2.04
C GLY A 17 -6.03 -21.74 -2.47
N ASP A 18 -5.12 -21.59 -1.54
CA ASP A 18 -3.71 -21.30 -1.83
C ASP A 18 -2.79 -22.44 -1.42
N SER A 19 -2.73 -23.48 -2.25
CA SER A 19 -1.56 -24.34 -2.22
C SER A 19 -0.41 -23.58 -2.88
N PRO A 20 0.76 -23.43 -2.21
CA PRO A 20 1.93 -22.84 -2.84
C PRO A 20 2.22 -23.56 -4.15
N ALA A 21 2.66 -22.82 -5.17
CA ALA A 21 2.96 -23.36 -6.49
C ALA A 21 3.79 -24.65 -6.34
N ASP A 22 3.35 -25.74 -6.97
CA ASP A 22 4.10 -27.01 -6.93
C ASP A 22 5.44 -26.86 -7.66
N LEU A 23 6.47 -26.59 -6.88
CA LEU A 23 7.87 -26.50 -7.31
C LEU A 23 8.64 -27.82 -7.16
N SER A 24 7.93 -28.95 -7.03
CA SER A 24 8.56 -30.28 -6.89
C SER A 24 9.37 -30.68 -8.13
N HIS A 25 9.01 -30.12 -9.30
CA HIS A 25 9.73 -30.34 -10.55
C HIS A 25 11.09 -29.61 -10.62
N ILE A 26 11.34 -28.63 -9.75
CA ILE A 26 12.61 -27.91 -9.68
C ILE A 26 13.55 -28.66 -8.72
N SER A 27 14.72 -29.07 -9.23
CA SER A 27 15.69 -29.76 -8.42
C SER A 27 16.24 -28.90 -7.27
N PRO A 28 16.66 -29.49 -6.13
CA PRO A 28 17.32 -28.76 -5.05
C PRO A 28 18.52 -27.93 -5.51
N ARG A 29 19.26 -28.42 -6.50
CA ARG A 29 20.40 -27.70 -7.10
C ARG A 29 19.95 -26.47 -7.83
N ASP A 30 18.89 -26.55 -8.65
CA ASP A 30 18.37 -25.41 -9.40
C ASP A 30 17.79 -24.35 -8.47
N LYS A 31 17.10 -24.76 -7.39
CA LYS A 31 16.64 -23.84 -6.34
C LYS A 31 17.80 -23.07 -5.70
N ALA A 32 18.90 -23.77 -5.37
CA ALA A 32 20.09 -23.13 -4.83
C ALA A 32 20.75 -22.19 -5.82
N GLU A 33 20.79 -22.54 -7.10
CA GLU A 33 21.33 -21.70 -8.18
C GLU A 33 20.50 -20.41 -8.34
N ILE A 34 19.16 -20.51 -8.37
CA ILE A 34 18.25 -19.36 -8.44
C ILE A 34 18.51 -18.40 -7.28
N LEU A 35 18.61 -18.92 -6.05
CA LEU A 35 18.90 -18.10 -4.86
C LEU A 35 20.28 -17.44 -4.94
N SER A 36 21.28 -18.15 -5.45
CA SER A 36 22.64 -17.61 -5.65
C SER A 36 22.65 -16.46 -6.66
N GLN A 37 21.82 -16.56 -7.71
CA GLN A 37 21.68 -15.48 -8.71
C GLN A 37 20.96 -14.26 -8.14
N ALA A 38 20.12 -14.40 -7.13
CA ALA A 38 19.48 -13.27 -6.43
C ALA A 38 20.44 -12.49 -5.52
N LEU A 39 21.53 -13.13 -5.04
CA LEU A 39 22.44 -12.55 -4.04
C LEU A 39 23.04 -11.20 -4.41
N PRO A 40 23.50 -10.92 -5.68
CA PRO A 40 24.01 -9.60 -6.04
C PRO A 40 22.96 -8.50 -5.90
N TYR A 41 21.69 -8.80 -6.19
CA TYR A 41 20.58 -7.85 -6.04
C TYR A 41 20.27 -7.60 -4.56
N ILE A 42 20.20 -8.65 -3.75
CA ILE A 42 20.02 -8.53 -2.30
C ILE A 42 21.13 -7.64 -1.71
N ARG A 43 22.39 -7.91 -2.02
CA ARG A 43 23.54 -7.09 -1.54
C ARG A 43 23.44 -5.63 -2.00
N ARG A 44 23.04 -5.39 -3.25
CA ARG A 44 22.91 -4.04 -3.81
C ARG A 44 21.86 -3.20 -3.12
N PHE A 45 20.74 -3.81 -2.75
CA PHE A 45 19.59 -3.11 -2.23
C PHE A 45 19.39 -3.25 -0.72
N HIS A 46 20.21 -4.08 -0.06
CA HIS A 46 20.19 -4.21 1.41
C HIS A 46 20.32 -2.85 2.11
N GLY A 47 19.46 -2.58 3.08
CA GLY A 47 19.37 -1.31 3.80
C GLY A 47 18.80 -0.14 2.98
N LYS A 48 18.36 -0.38 1.72
CA LYS A 48 17.76 0.68 0.91
C LYS A 48 16.26 0.74 1.09
N THR A 49 15.72 1.96 1.07
CA THR A 49 14.28 2.19 0.99
C THR A 49 13.81 1.99 -0.45
N ILE A 50 12.82 1.15 -0.64
CA ILE A 50 12.19 0.86 -1.93
C ILE A 50 10.75 1.33 -1.88
N ILE A 51 10.39 2.25 -2.78
CA ILE A 51 9.01 2.72 -2.91
C ILE A 51 8.28 1.81 -3.89
N ILE A 52 7.19 1.20 -3.42
CA ILE A 52 6.36 0.27 -4.19
C ILE A 52 5.00 0.91 -4.43
N LYS A 53 4.66 1.19 -5.68
CA LYS A 53 3.32 1.64 -6.04
C LYS A 53 2.38 0.43 -6.14
N TYR A 54 1.36 0.40 -5.30
CA TYR A 54 0.33 -0.64 -5.27
C TYR A 54 -0.99 -0.12 -5.82
N GLY A 55 -1.55 -0.81 -6.82
CA GLY A 55 -2.78 -0.37 -7.47
C GLY A 55 -3.19 -1.26 -8.64
N GLY A 56 -4.30 -0.93 -9.29
CA GLY A 56 -4.83 -1.71 -10.41
C GLY A 56 -5.34 -3.08 -9.98
N ASN A 57 -5.19 -4.09 -10.84
CA ASN A 57 -5.71 -5.44 -10.62
C ASN A 57 -5.13 -6.12 -9.38
N ALA A 58 -3.90 -5.78 -9.00
CA ALA A 58 -3.27 -6.29 -7.77
C ALA A 58 -4.06 -5.91 -6.49
N MET A 59 -4.93 -4.90 -6.54
CA MET A 59 -5.79 -4.51 -5.42
C MET A 59 -7.17 -5.16 -5.45
N THR A 60 -7.54 -5.88 -6.50
CA THR A 60 -8.90 -6.41 -6.69
C THR A 60 -8.95 -7.94 -6.76
N GLU A 61 -7.85 -8.56 -7.15
CA GLU A 61 -7.71 -10.02 -7.27
C GLU A 61 -7.13 -10.60 -5.98
N PRO A 62 -7.86 -11.47 -5.24
CA PRO A 62 -7.39 -11.99 -3.95
C PRO A 62 -6.05 -12.71 -4.01
N SER A 63 -5.78 -13.51 -5.05
CA SER A 63 -4.50 -14.18 -5.23
C SER A 63 -3.35 -13.20 -5.41
N LEU A 64 -3.54 -12.14 -6.22
CA LEU A 64 -2.54 -11.10 -6.42
C LEU A 64 -2.31 -10.24 -5.17
N GLN A 65 -3.32 -10.08 -4.33
CA GLN A 65 -3.17 -9.42 -3.03
C GLN A 65 -2.28 -10.21 -2.09
N GLN A 66 -2.48 -11.53 -2.03
CA GLN A 66 -1.67 -12.41 -1.21
C GLN A 66 -0.22 -12.45 -1.71
N ASP A 67 0.00 -12.68 -3.01
CA ASP A 67 1.33 -12.68 -3.62
C ASP A 67 2.07 -11.37 -3.35
N PHE A 68 1.38 -10.24 -3.50
CA PHE A 68 1.94 -8.91 -3.19
C PHE A 68 2.38 -8.79 -1.74
N ALA A 69 1.56 -9.25 -0.79
CA ALA A 69 1.89 -9.17 0.62
C ALA A 69 3.12 -10.04 0.95
N GLU A 70 3.20 -11.24 0.41
CA GLU A 70 4.34 -12.15 0.57
C GLU A 70 5.62 -11.56 -0.03
N ASP A 71 5.55 -10.95 -1.21
CA ASP A 71 6.66 -10.26 -1.85
C ASP A 71 7.18 -9.11 -0.99
N VAL A 72 6.28 -8.28 -0.43
CA VAL A 72 6.67 -7.17 0.46
C VAL A 72 7.36 -7.69 1.72
N VAL A 73 6.83 -8.77 2.32
CA VAL A 73 7.45 -9.43 3.49
C VAL A 73 8.82 -9.98 3.14
N LEU A 74 8.94 -10.65 1.99
CA LEU A 74 10.23 -11.18 1.50
C LEU A 74 11.26 -10.05 1.35
N LEU A 75 10.89 -8.92 0.74
CA LEU A 75 11.79 -7.77 0.60
C LEU A 75 12.30 -7.27 1.96
N LYS A 76 11.43 -7.19 2.98
CA LYS A 76 11.85 -6.81 4.33
C LYS A 76 12.78 -7.86 4.95
N LEU A 77 12.47 -9.15 4.81
CA LEU A 77 13.28 -10.24 5.35
C LEU A 77 14.70 -10.29 4.77
N VAL A 78 14.87 -9.93 3.49
CA VAL A 78 16.19 -9.86 2.86
C VAL A 78 16.90 -8.51 3.10
N GLY A 79 16.36 -7.68 3.98
CA GLY A 79 17.02 -6.46 4.48
C GLY A 79 16.76 -5.19 3.70
N LEU A 80 15.73 -5.13 2.86
CA LEU A 80 15.23 -3.88 2.27
C LEU A 80 14.23 -3.20 3.22
N ASN A 81 13.99 -1.92 2.99
CA ASN A 81 12.95 -1.15 3.67
C ASN A 81 11.83 -0.79 2.68
N PRO A 82 10.82 -1.66 2.49
CA PRO A 82 9.73 -1.39 1.58
C PRO A 82 8.80 -0.33 2.14
N VAL A 83 8.40 0.62 1.28
CA VAL A 83 7.36 1.62 1.55
C VAL A 83 6.31 1.50 0.46
N VAL A 84 5.12 1.06 0.83
CA VAL A 84 4.01 0.89 -0.11
C VAL A 84 3.24 2.20 -0.25
N VAL A 85 3.04 2.63 -1.48
CA VAL A 85 2.21 3.79 -1.83
C VAL A 85 1.03 3.31 -2.65
N HIS A 86 -0.17 3.42 -2.11
CA HIS A 86 -1.36 2.88 -2.74
C HIS A 86 -2.31 3.95 -3.28
N GLY A 87 -3.16 3.56 -4.22
CA GLY A 87 -4.34 4.29 -4.65
C GLY A 87 -5.61 3.74 -4.00
N GLY A 88 -6.76 4.00 -4.61
CA GLY A 88 -8.06 3.55 -4.12
C GLY A 88 -9.24 4.18 -4.89
N GLY A 89 -9.01 4.56 -6.15
CA GLY A 89 -10.03 5.19 -6.99
C GLY A 89 -11.34 4.39 -7.05
N PRO A 90 -11.32 3.09 -7.37
CA PRO A 90 -12.53 2.26 -7.40
C PRO A 90 -13.27 2.19 -6.05
N GLN A 91 -12.53 2.12 -4.95
CA GLN A 91 -13.11 2.09 -3.60
C GLN A 91 -13.78 3.43 -3.26
N ILE A 92 -13.13 4.56 -3.61
CA ILE A 92 -13.71 5.90 -3.47
C ILE A 92 -15.01 6.01 -4.29
N ASP A 93 -15.01 5.57 -5.56
CA ASP A 93 -16.20 5.61 -6.41
C ASP A 93 -17.35 4.76 -5.86
N THR A 94 -17.02 3.59 -5.31
CA THR A 94 -17.99 2.72 -4.63
C THR A 94 -18.58 3.40 -3.39
N ALA A 95 -17.75 4.01 -2.55
CA ALA A 95 -18.19 4.72 -1.35
C ALA A 95 -19.07 5.93 -1.69
N LEU A 96 -18.66 6.75 -2.66
CA LEU A 96 -19.44 7.89 -3.14
C LEU A 96 -20.78 7.44 -3.69
N SER A 97 -20.81 6.36 -4.46
CA SER A 97 -22.07 5.80 -5.02
C SER A 97 -23.03 5.35 -3.93
N LYS A 98 -22.54 4.70 -2.86
CA LYS A 98 -23.35 4.34 -1.69
C LYS A 98 -23.97 5.56 -0.99
N LEU A 99 -23.32 6.71 -1.07
CA LEU A 99 -23.80 7.99 -0.54
C LEU A 99 -24.66 8.78 -1.53
N GLY A 100 -24.98 8.19 -2.70
CA GLY A 100 -25.77 8.84 -3.76
C GLY A 100 -25.00 9.92 -4.53
N LYS A 101 -23.67 9.95 -4.42
CA LYS A 101 -22.79 10.90 -5.11
C LYS A 101 -22.11 10.25 -6.32
N LYS A 102 -21.80 11.06 -7.33
CA LYS A 102 -20.96 10.66 -8.47
C LYS A 102 -19.69 11.49 -8.50
N GLY A 103 -18.56 10.85 -8.73
CA GLY A 103 -17.30 11.55 -8.96
C GLY A 103 -17.32 12.34 -10.27
N THR A 104 -16.88 13.58 -10.23
CA THR A 104 -16.65 14.43 -11.41
C THR A 104 -15.16 14.55 -11.64
N PHE A 105 -14.74 14.53 -12.90
CA PHE A 105 -13.33 14.63 -13.27
C PHE A 105 -13.11 15.73 -14.29
N ILE A 106 -12.01 16.48 -14.11
CA ILE A 106 -11.52 17.46 -15.07
C ILE A 106 -10.09 17.07 -15.43
N GLN A 107 -9.83 16.82 -16.70
CA GLN A 107 -8.50 16.40 -17.21
C GLN A 107 -7.89 15.21 -16.44
N GLY A 108 -8.74 14.26 -16.01
CA GLY A 108 -8.32 13.08 -15.25
C GLY A 108 -8.14 13.29 -13.74
N MET A 109 -8.34 14.52 -13.25
CA MET A 109 -8.30 14.85 -11.84
C MET A 109 -9.71 14.92 -11.26
N ARG A 110 -9.94 14.25 -10.13
CA ARG A 110 -11.25 14.28 -9.43
C ARG A 110 -11.50 15.67 -8.86
N VAL A 111 -12.63 16.24 -9.19
CA VAL A 111 -13.13 17.43 -8.51
C VAL A 111 -13.53 17.03 -7.10
N THR A 112 -12.84 17.54 -6.10
CA THR A 112 -12.93 17.08 -4.72
C THR A 112 -13.39 18.22 -3.83
N ASP A 113 -14.69 18.37 -3.64
CA ASP A 113 -15.26 19.26 -2.63
C ASP A 113 -15.01 18.73 -1.20
N LYS A 114 -15.41 19.48 -0.18
CA LYS A 114 -15.17 19.08 1.22
C LYS A 114 -15.79 17.73 1.56
N GLU A 115 -17.04 17.49 1.18
CA GLU A 115 -17.73 16.22 1.49
C GLU A 115 -17.11 15.04 0.73
N THR A 116 -16.68 15.26 -0.51
CA THR A 116 -15.94 14.25 -1.28
C THR A 116 -14.58 13.98 -0.63
N MET A 117 -13.90 15.00 -0.10
CA MET A 117 -12.62 14.82 0.58
C MET A 117 -12.76 14.02 1.86
N ASP A 118 -13.81 14.27 2.65
CA ASP A 118 -14.09 13.47 3.85
C ASP A 118 -14.22 11.98 3.49
N VAL A 119 -14.93 11.65 2.39
CA VAL A 119 -15.04 10.27 1.90
C VAL A 119 -13.70 9.71 1.43
N VAL A 120 -12.90 10.51 0.73
CA VAL A 120 -11.56 10.11 0.27
C VAL A 120 -10.66 9.76 1.46
N GLU A 121 -10.67 10.58 2.52
CA GLU A 121 -9.91 10.31 3.74
C GLU A 121 -10.33 9.01 4.41
N TRP A 122 -11.63 8.77 4.59
CA TRP A 122 -12.13 7.54 5.22
C TRP A 122 -11.77 6.30 4.40
N VAL A 123 -11.94 6.36 3.09
CA VAL A 123 -11.67 5.21 2.21
C VAL A 123 -10.18 4.94 2.12
N LEU A 124 -9.35 5.94 1.88
CA LEU A 124 -7.91 5.71 1.71
C LEU A 124 -7.22 5.39 3.03
N GLY A 125 -7.49 6.18 4.09
CA GLY A 125 -6.82 6.00 5.38
C GLY A 125 -7.47 4.95 6.29
N GLY A 126 -8.77 4.71 6.16
CA GLY A 126 -9.52 3.79 7.03
C GLY A 126 -9.75 2.42 6.41
N GLU A 127 -10.17 2.33 5.14
CA GLU A 127 -10.49 1.06 4.47
C GLU A 127 -9.24 0.50 3.76
N VAL A 128 -8.82 1.12 2.68
CA VAL A 128 -7.77 0.59 1.81
C VAL A 128 -6.43 0.41 2.54
N GLN A 129 -6.02 1.40 3.32
CA GLN A 129 -4.78 1.34 4.07
C GLN A 129 -4.80 0.21 5.10
N GLN A 130 -5.91 0.06 5.84
CA GLN A 130 -6.03 -0.98 6.86
C GLN A 130 -6.09 -2.38 6.24
N ASP A 131 -6.72 -2.54 5.09
CA ASP A 131 -6.71 -3.79 4.33
C ASP A 131 -5.28 -4.20 3.93
N ILE A 132 -4.49 -3.25 3.41
CA ILE A 132 -3.08 -3.50 3.04
C ILE A 132 -2.24 -3.85 4.27
N VAL A 133 -2.41 -3.12 5.37
CA VAL A 133 -1.73 -3.41 6.65
C VAL A 133 -2.09 -4.81 7.14
N GLY A 134 -3.38 -5.17 7.08
CA GLY A 134 -3.86 -6.50 7.46
C GLY A 134 -3.26 -7.61 6.58
N LEU A 135 -3.24 -7.43 5.25
CA LEU A 135 -2.64 -8.38 4.31
C LEU A 135 -1.16 -8.65 4.63
N ILE A 136 -0.36 -7.59 4.79
CA ILE A 136 1.07 -7.73 5.08
C ILE A 136 1.29 -8.38 6.45
N ASN A 137 0.51 -8.02 7.47
CA ASN A 137 0.63 -8.60 8.80
C ASN A 137 0.23 -10.09 8.80
N ASN A 138 -0.81 -10.48 8.06
CA ASN A 138 -1.24 -11.87 7.92
C ASN A 138 -0.20 -12.71 7.16
N ALA A 139 0.56 -12.12 6.24
CA ALA A 139 1.70 -12.75 5.58
C ALA A 139 2.96 -12.81 6.46
N GLY A 140 2.88 -12.44 7.75
CA GLY A 140 3.98 -12.52 8.71
C GLY A 140 4.87 -11.28 8.78
N GLY A 141 4.49 -10.19 8.10
CA GLY A 141 5.17 -8.89 8.21
C GLY A 141 4.74 -8.10 9.44
N LYS A 142 5.30 -6.89 9.58
CA LYS A 142 4.88 -5.88 10.54
C LYS A 142 4.70 -4.57 9.78
N ALA A 143 3.49 -4.23 9.41
CA ALA A 143 3.16 -3.03 8.66
C ALA A 143 2.48 -2.00 9.54
N VAL A 144 2.75 -0.73 9.26
CA VAL A 144 2.10 0.44 9.85
C VAL A 144 1.58 1.31 8.73
N GLY A 145 0.32 1.77 8.84
CA GLY A 145 -0.26 2.71 7.90
C GLY A 145 0.05 4.15 8.29
N LEU A 146 0.42 4.97 7.31
CA LEU A 146 0.63 6.41 7.45
C LEU A 146 -0.11 7.16 6.36
N THR A 147 -0.51 8.37 6.66
CA THR A 147 -0.98 9.35 5.68
C THR A 147 0.02 10.49 5.56
N GLY A 148 -0.11 11.33 4.53
CA GLY A 148 0.70 12.53 4.42
C GLY A 148 0.53 13.53 5.58
N PHE A 149 -0.53 13.35 6.37
CA PHE A 149 -0.84 14.18 7.53
C PHE A 149 0.01 13.82 8.76
N ASP A 150 0.38 12.52 8.88
CA ASP A 150 1.14 12.01 10.01
C ASP A 150 2.54 12.62 10.06
N GLY A 151 2.90 13.15 11.24
CA GLY A 151 4.12 13.90 11.42
C GLY A 151 4.24 15.19 10.58
N GLY A 152 3.15 15.61 9.90
CA GLY A 152 3.19 16.71 8.94
C GLY A 152 4.06 16.40 7.71
N MET A 153 4.14 15.12 7.34
CA MET A 153 5.06 14.57 6.35
C MET A 153 4.89 15.22 4.98
N ILE A 154 3.66 15.44 4.51
CA ILE A 154 3.39 16.07 3.22
C ILE A 154 2.64 17.39 3.44
N ARG A 155 3.21 18.48 2.96
CA ARG A 155 2.57 19.79 2.95
C ARG A 155 2.25 20.18 1.53
N ALA A 156 1.02 20.68 1.33
CA ALA A 156 0.51 21.07 0.03
C ALA A 156 -0.15 22.46 0.12
N ARG A 157 -0.23 23.11 -1.02
CA ARG A 157 -1.08 24.29 -1.25
C ARG A 157 -2.17 23.92 -2.24
N LYS A 158 -3.25 24.70 -2.29
CA LYS A 158 -4.33 24.46 -3.26
C LYS A 158 -3.77 24.45 -4.68
N LEU A 159 -4.08 23.38 -5.42
CA LEU A 159 -3.69 23.25 -6.82
C LEU A 159 -4.48 24.28 -7.66
N LYS A 160 -3.76 24.99 -8.52
CA LYS A 160 -4.31 25.83 -9.58
C LYS A 160 -4.12 25.11 -10.91
N MET A 161 -5.17 24.45 -11.38
CA MET A 161 -5.11 23.62 -12.57
C MET A 161 -5.46 24.45 -13.80
N LYS A 162 -4.49 24.66 -14.68
CA LYS A 162 -4.72 25.30 -15.97
C LYS A 162 -5.31 24.31 -16.96
N ASP A 163 -6.20 24.84 -17.83
CA ASP A 163 -6.72 24.05 -18.93
C ASP A 163 -5.60 23.72 -19.93
N LYS A 164 -5.62 22.47 -20.48
CA LYS A 164 -4.57 22.00 -21.39
C LYS A 164 -4.59 22.69 -22.74
N ASP A 165 -5.79 23.03 -23.22
CA ASP A 165 -6.00 23.60 -24.54
C ASP A 165 -6.04 25.13 -24.50
N ASN A 166 -6.42 25.72 -23.36
CA ASN A 166 -6.43 27.17 -23.13
C ASN A 166 -5.87 27.53 -21.75
N PRO A 167 -4.57 27.82 -21.63
CA PRO A 167 -3.90 28.13 -20.36
C PRO A 167 -4.43 29.34 -19.59
N GLU A 168 -5.25 30.19 -20.21
CA GLU A 168 -5.92 31.31 -19.54
C GLU A 168 -7.10 30.88 -18.66
N ILE A 169 -7.63 29.65 -18.90
CA ILE A 169 -8.69 29.08 -18.09
C ILE A 169 -8.07 28.32 -16.92
N GLU A 170 -8.49 28.65 -15.70
CA GLU A 170 -8.12 27.96 -14.47
C GLU A 170 -9.34 27.18 -13.96
N HIS A 171 -9.15 25.87 -13.72
CA HIS A 171 -10.16 25.00 -13.15
C HIS A 171 -9.99 24.89 -11.63
N ASP A 172 -11.08 25.07 -10.89
CA ASP A 172 -11.13 24.74 -9.46
C ASP A 172 -11.50 23.27 -9.30
N VAL A 173 -10.54 22.46 -8.91
CA VAL A 173 -10.72 21.03 -8.63
C VAL A 173 -10.94 20.75 -7.13
N GLY A 174 -11.25 21.77 -6.35
CA GLY A 174 -11.57 21.64 -4.93
C GLY A 174 -10.33 21.43 -4.05
N GLN A 175 -10.41 20.46 -3.15
CA GLN A 175 -9.35 20.16 -2.17
C GLN A 175 -8.27 19.26 -2.76
N VAL A 176 -7.71 19.67 -3.89
CA VAL A 176 -6.57 19.01 -4.51
C VAL A 176 -5.33 19.87 -4.27
N GLY A 177 -4.25 19.25 -3.84
CA GLY A 177 -3.02 19.91 -3.43
C GLY A 177 -1.89 19.77 -4.44
N ASP A 178 -1.11 20.86 -4.54
CA ASP A 178 0.22 20.88 -5.15
C ASP A 178 1.25 20.77 -4.03
N ILE A 179 2.13 19.78 -4.07
CA ILE A 179 3.08 19.47 -2.99
C ILE A 179 4.12 20.59 -2.88
N VAL A 180 4.26 21.13 -1.68
CA VAL A 180 5.23 22.21 -1.36
C VAL A 180 6.46 21.65 -0.69
N SER A 181 6.30 20.70 0.25
CA SER A 181 7.41 20.09 0.96
C SER A 181 7.05 18.70 1.47
N ILE A 182 8.08 17.86 1.60
CA ILE A 182 7.97 16.52 2.18
C ILE A 182 9.03 16.39 3.26
N ASP A 183 8.60 15.97 4.47
CA ASP A 183 9.48 15.60 5.57
C ASP A 183 9.36 14.09 5.83
N PRO A 184 10.35 13.28 5.45
CA PRO A 184 10.31 11.83 5.63
C PRO A 184 10.72 11.37 7.04
N ALA A 185 10.83 12.24 8.04
CA ALA A 185 11.35 11.89 9.36
C ALA A 185 10.58 10.75 10.02
N VAL A 186 9.23 10.76 9.95
CA VAL A 186 8.39 9.70 10.52
C VAL A 186 8.63 8.35 9.85
N VAL A 187 8.81 8.33 8.52
CA VAL A 187 9.10 7.09 7.78
C VAL A 187 10.47 6.53 8.17
N LYS A 188 11.48 7.40 8.25
CA LYS A 188 12.84 6.99 8.67
C LYS A 188 12.85 6.43 10.08
N ALA A 189 12.16 7.06 11.02
CA ALA A 189 12.07 6.57 12.40
C ALA A 189 11.46 5.17 12.50
N LEU A 190 10.53 4.80 11.61
CA LEU A 190 9.94 3.45 11.56
C LEU A 190 10.79 2.42 10.80
N GLN A 191 11.83 2.86 10.09
CA GLN A 191 12.75 1.96 9.36
C GLN A 191 13.96 1.55 10.19
N ASP A 192 14.31 2.34 11.20
CA ASP A 192 15.51 2.17 12.03
C ASP A 192 15.34 1.11 13.14
N ASP A 193 14.12 0.53 13.29
CA ASP A 193 13.80 -0.59 14.18
C ASP A 193 13.78 -1.92 13.40
#